data_e1cfd722145672aef9d562e44d1664dd
#
_entry.id   e1cfd722145672aef9d562e44d1664dd
#
_cell.length_a   1.000
_cell.length_b   1.000
_cell.length_c   1.000
_cell.angle_alpha   90.00
_cell.angle_beta   90.00
_cell.angle_gamma   90.00
#
_symmetry.space_group_name_H-M   'P 1'
#
loop_
_entity.id
_entity.type
_entity.pdbx_description
1 polymer ?
#
loop_
_entity_poly.entity_id
_entity_poly.type
_entity_poly.pdbx_seq_one_letter_code
_entity_poly.pdbx_strand_id
1 'polypeptide(L)'
;MIGAPARSGGGLRQFYENPDVPLSSGADRARRQARMLADTLKDVTGPACVVDVGCGDGEAAAIALATSPGHRLVGIDWSADALCRAKARGLTLIRAAVDGVSLPLRTGTADVVIMSEIIEHLVDTDSALDEALRVLKPGGSLLLSTPNLAAWYNRGLLAIGMQPVFSEVSLRGVFGRPGSVVAGHLRLFTSRSLTGLLSARGFGSIELSGARYHDVPRLLRPADRMFCAWPGAASIILVRARKT
;
A
#
# COMPACT_ATOMS: atom_id res chain seq x y z
N MET A 1 -7.54 -0.42 -33.41
CA MET A 1 -8.80 0.05 -32.76
C MET A 1 -9.44 -1.17 -32.15
N ILE A 2 -9.33 -1.36 -30.85
CA ILE A 2 -10.09 -2.38 -30.09
C ILE A 2 -10.97 -1.58 -29.15
N GLY A 3 -12.26 -1.51 -29.48
CA GLY A 3 -13.26 -0.81 -28.67
C GLY A 3 -13.50 -1.57 -27.37
N ALA A 4 -13.15 -0.94 -26.26
CA ALA A 4 -13.60 -1.39 -24.95
C ALA A 4 -15.12 -1.17 -24.84
N PRO A 5 -15.90 -2.09 -24.29
CA PRO A 5 -17.33 -1.92 -24.12
C PRO A 5 -17.60 -0.76 -23.16
N ALA A 6 -18.43 0.17 -23.59
CA ALA A 6 -18.94 1.24 -22.75
C ALA A 6 -19.77 0.62 -21.61
N ARG A 7 -19.22 0.62 -20.39
CA ARG A 7 -19.99 0.30 -19.17
C ARG A 7 -20.45 1.62 -18.55
N SER A 8 -21.75 1.78 -18.51
CA SER A 8 -22.44 2.91 -17.89
C SER A 8 -22.23 2.93 -16.37
N GLY A 9 -21.84 4.08 -15.81
CA GLY A 9 -22.18 4.49 -14.45
C GLY A 9 -21.57 3.77 -13.26
N GLY A 10 -20.50 2.98 -13.41
CA GLY A 10 -19.84 2.34 -12.28
C GLY A 10 -18.80 3.24 -11.62
N GLY A 11 -18.98 3.60 -10.35
CA GLY A 11 -18.01 4.34 -9.54
C GLY A 11 -16.73 3.54 -9.25
N LEU A 12 -15.80 4.14 -8.50
CA LEU A 12 -14.53 3.52 -8.04
C LEU A 12 -14.70 2.09 -7.52
N ARG A 13 -15.80 1.83 -6.82
CA ARG A 13 -16.13 0.50 -6.29
C ARG A 13 -16.19 -0.57 -7.39
N GLN A 14 -16.88 -0.28 -8.51
CA GLN A 14 -16.98 -1.21 -9.63
C GLN A 14 -15.64 -1.39 -10.35
N PHE A 15 -14.78 -0.37 -10.34
CA PHE A 15 -13.41 -0.47 -10.87
C PHE A 15 -12.60 -1.51 -10.08
N TYR A 16 -12.61 -1.47 -8.74
CA TYR A 16 -11.85 -2.40 -7.89
C TYR A 16 -12.49 -3.80 -7.78
N GLU A 17 -13.78 -3.97 -8.09
CA GLU A 17 -14.42 -5.29 -8.23
C GLU A 17 -14.05 -6.00 -9.54
N ASN A 18 -13.37 -5.30 -10.46
CA ASN A 18 -12.94 -5.90 -11.72
C ASN A 18 -11.76 -6.88 -11.47
N PRO A 19 -11.92 -8.18 -11.81
CA PRO A 19 -10.85 -9.18 -11.61
C PRO A 19 -9.59 -8.92 -12.45
N ASP A 20 -9.69 -8.07 -13.49
CA ASP A 20 -8.58 -7.72 -14.35
C ASP A 20 -7.65 -6.62 -13.74
N VAL A 21 -8.05 -6.01 -12.63
CA VAL A 21 -7.21 -5.05 -11.91
C VAL A 21 -6.18 -5.82 -11.09
N PRO A 22 -4.87 -5.64 -11.33
CA PRO A 22 -3.84 -6.36 -10.59
C PRO A 22 -3.88 -5.99 -9.10
N LEU A 23 -4.05 -6.99 -8.22
CA LEU A 23 -4.04 -6.82 -6.77
C LEU A 23 -2.63 -6.91 -6.17
N SER A 24 -1.60 -7.30 -6.94
CA SER A 24 -0.25 -7.49 -6.43
C SER A 24 0.72 -6.44 -6.95
N SER A 25 1.46 -5.83 -6.04
CA SER A 25 2.44 -4.77 -6.30
C SER A 25 3.89 -5.29 -6.30
N GLY A 26 4.09 -6.61 -6.44
CA GLY A 26 5.37 -7.24 -6.67
C GLY A 26 6.09 -7.81 -5.44
N ALA A 27 6.77 -8.93 -5.69
CA ALA A 27 7.43 -9.74 -4.66
C ALA A 27 8.57 -9.01 -3.90
N ASP A 28 9.24 -8.01 -4.50
CA ASP A 28 10.30 -7.27 -3.80
C ASP A 28 9.74 -6.42 -2.67
N ARG A 29 8.64 -5.70 -2.94
CA ARG A 29 7.93 -4.90 -1.94
C ARG A 29 7.43 -5.79 -0.79
N ALA A 30 6.71 -6.88 -1.12
CA ALA A 30 6.14 -7.78 -0.11
C ALA A 30 7.23 -8.37 0.81
N ARG A 31 8.37 -8.82 0.24
CA ARG A 31 9.50 -9.33 1.04
C ARG A 31 10.13 -8.25 1.92
N ARG A 32 10.31 -7.03 1.43
CA ARG A 32 10.86 -5.94 2.23
C ARG A 32 9.94 -5.55 3.36
N GLN A 33 8.64 -5.49 3.10
CA GLN A 33 7.63 -5.20 4.11
C GLN A 33 7.54 -6.31 5.16
N ALA A 34 7.63 -7.60 4.75
CA ALA A 34 7.69 -8.71 5.69
C ALA A 34 8.94 -8.65 6.60
N ARG A 35 10.11 -8.27 6.05
CA ARG A 35 11.32 -8.03 6.87
C ARG A 35 11.11 -6.86 7.83
N MET A 36 10.56 -5.76 7.35
CA MET A 36 10.24 -4.59 8.20
C MET A 36 9.29 -4.98 9.33
N LEU A 37 8.26 -5.81 9.06
CA LEU A 37 7.38 -6.36 10.08
C LEU A 37 8.16 -7.20 11.08
N ALA A 38 8.97 -8.16 10.63
CA ALA A 38 9.77 -9.01 11.50
C ALA A 38 10.71 -8.20 12.39
N ASP A 39 11.34 -7.15 11.85
CA ASP A 39 12.20 -6.25 12.64
C ASP A 39 11.39 -5.42 13.65
N THR A 40 10.20 -4.97 13.29
CA THR A 40 9.31 -4.23 14.20
C THR A 40 8.82 -5.12 15.35
N LEU A 41 8.55 -6.38 15.07
CA LEU A 41 8.03 -7.34 16.07
C LEU A 41 9.08 -7.80 17.09
N LYS A 42 10.38 -7.58 16.82
CA LYS A 42 11.45 -7.84 17.83
C LYS A 42 11.31 -6.99 19.10
N ASP A 43 10.70 -5.81 18.96
CA ASP A 43 10.49 -4.89 20.08
C ASP A 43 9.18 -5.21 20.86
N VAL A 44 8.37 -6.17 20.40
CA VAL A 44 7.09 -6.54 21.02
C VAL A 44 7.27 -7.76 21.91
N THR A 45 6.87 -7.64 23.18
CA THR A 45 6.90 -8.76 24.13
C THR A 45 5.67 -9.64 23.97
N GLY A 46 5.87 -10.93 23.65
CA GLY A 46 4.81 -11.91 23.48
C GLY A 46 4.09 -11.84 22.12
N PRO A 47 2.94 -12.52 21.99
CA PRO A 47 2.18 -12.55 20.75
C PRO A 47 1.60 -11.18 20.38
N ALA A 48 2.07 -10.60 19.27
CA ALA A 48 1.58 -9.34 18.75
C ALA A 48 0.26 -9.49 17.99
N CYS A 49 -0.54 -8.43 17.99
CA CYS A 49 -1.70 -8.24 17.11
C CYS A 49 -1.30 -7.36 15.94
N VAL A 50 -1.27 -7.92 14.73
CA VAL A 50 -1.01 -7.22 13.48
C VAL A 50 -2.32 -7.05 12.72
N VAL A 51 -2.63 -5.84 12.27
CA VAL A 51 -3.82 -5.53 11.47
C VAL A 51 -3.38 -5.10 10.08
N ASP A 52 -3.83 -5.80 9.04
CA ASP A 52 -3.57 -5.47 7.63
C ASP A 52 -4.82 -4.82 7.02
N VAL A 53 -4.76 -3.52 6.80
CA VAL A 53 -5.84 -2.69 6.27
C VAL A 53 -5.73 -2.63 4.75
N GLY A 54 -6.77 -3.10 4.06
CA GLY A 54 -6.74 -3.32 2.62
C GLY A 54 -5.93 -4.57 2.26
N CYS A 55 -6.18 -5.69 2.97
CA CYS A 55 -5.36 -6.90 2.84
C CYS A 55 -5.49 -7.61 1.49
N GLY A 56 -6.47 -7.25 0.66
CA GLY A 56 -6.73 -7.87 -0.63
C GLY A 56 -6.93 -9.38 -0.53
N ASP A 57 -6.25 -10.14 -1.39
CA ASP A 57 -6.27 -11.61 -1.39
C ASP A 57 -5.38 -12.25 -0.31
N GLY A 58 -4.76 -11.44 0.54
CA GLY A 58 -3.95 -11.90 1.66
C GLY A 58 -2.55 -12.43 1.32
N GLU A 59 -2.06 -12.27 0.08
CA GLU A 59 -0.72 -12.76 -0.30
C GLU A 59 0.38 -12.11 0.54
N ALA A 60 0.37 -10.79 0.65
CA ALA A 60 1.36 -10.06 1.45
C ALA A 60 1.28 -10.42 2.94
N ALA A 61 0.05 -10.57 3.47
CA ALA A 61 -0.19 -11.00 4.83
C ALA A 61 0.32 -12.42 5.10
N ALA A 62 0.10 -13.35 4.17
CA ALA A 62 0.61 -14.73 4.29
C ALA A 62 2.14 -14.78 4.32
N ILE A 63 2.81 -13.98 3.47
CA ILE A 63 4.28 -13.85 3.50
C ILE A 63 4.75 -13.28 4.84
N ALA A 64 4.04 -12.28 5.36
CA ALA A 64 4.36 -11.66 6.64
C ALA A 64 4.22 -12.64 7.81
N LEU A 65 3.14 -13.44 7.86
CA LEU A 65 2.94 -14.49 8.86
C LEU A 65 4.01 -15.58 8.79
N ALA A 66 4.37 -16.02 7.59
CA ALA A 66 5.40 -17.04 7.40
C ALA A 66 6.79 -16.60 7.92
N THR A 67 7.07 -15.29 7.85
CA THR A 67 8.33 -14.71 8.35
C THR A 67 8.29 -14.33 9.84
N SER A 68 7.10 -14.31 10.45
CA SER A 68 6.89 -13.90 11.84
C SER A 68 5.87 -14.83 12.53
N PRO A 69 6.23 -16.10 12.77
CA PRO A 69 5.32 -17.08 13.39
C PRO A 69 5.03 -16.70 14.85
N GLY A 70 3.87 -17.12 15.35
CA GLY A 70 3.48 -16.89 16.76
C GLY A 70 2.75 -15.56 17.00
N HIS A 71 2.54 -14.73 15.96
CA HIS A 71 1.76 -13.50 16.03
C HIS A 71 0.38 -13.68 15.40
N ARG A 72 -0.59 -12.84 15.81
CA ARG A 72 -1.95 -12.83 15.26
C ARG A 72 -2.04 -11.76 14.18
N LEU A 73 -2.47 -12.14 12.97
CA LEU A 73 -2.75 -11.21 11.88
C LEU A 73 -4.24 -11.21 11.55
N VAL A 74 -4.83 -10.02 11.47
CA VAL A 74 -6.21 -9.76 11.09
C VAL A 74 -6.21 -8.92 9.81
N GLY A 75 -6.73 -9.48 8.72
CA GLY A 75 -6.90 -8.77 7.45
C GLY A 75 -8.27 -8.08 7.37
N ILE A 76 -8.29 -6.85 6.92
CA ILE A 76 -9.52 -6.08 6.67
C ILE A 76 -9.55 -5.69 5.19
N ASP A 77 -10.66 -6.01 4.53
CA ASP A 77 -10.90 -5.58 3.14
C ASP A 77 -12.41 -5.45 2.90
N TRP A 78 -12.81 -4.65 1.93
CA TRP A 78 -14.21 -4.49 1.56
C TRP A 78 -14.67 -5.51 0.51
N SER A 79 -13.73 -6.05 -0.31
CA SER A 79 -13.99 -6.98 -1.40
C SER A 79 -14.24 -8.39 -0.88
N ALA A 80 -15.47 -8.89 -1.08
CA ALA A 80 -15.81 -10.25 -0.70
C ALA A 80 -14.97 -11.29 -1.47
N ASP A 81 -14.71 -11.05 -2.76
CA ASP A 81 -13.96 -11.97 -3.61
C ASP A 81 -12.47 -12.04 -3.20
N ALA A 82 -11.87 -10.90 -2.88
CA ALA A 82 -10.52 -10.85 -2.34
C ALA A 82 -10.43 -11.61 -1.01
N LEU A 83 -11.37 -11.37 -0.09
CA LEU A 83 -11.42 -12.06 1.20
C LEU A 83 -11.67 -13.57 1.07
N CYS A 84 -12.44 -14.03 0.07
CA CYS A 84 -12.58 -15.47 -0.20
C CYS A 84 -11.23 -16.10 -0.55
N ARG A 85 -10.40 -15.43 -1.36
CA ARG A 85 -9.03 -15.90 -1.67
C ARG A 85 -8.12 -15.84 -0.45
N ALA A 86 -8.20 -14.78 0.35
CA ALA A 86 -7.43 -14.62 1.59
C ALA A 86 -7.79 -15.70 2.63
N LYS A 87 -9.06 -16.10 2.73
CA LYS A 87 -9.53 -17.17 3.62
C LYS A 87 -8.85 -18.52 3.32
N ALA A 88 -8.66 -18.83 2.05
CA ALA A 88 -7.95 -20.04 1.63
C ALA A 88 -6.48 -20.07 2.10
N ARG A 89 -5.90 -18.94 2.48
CA ARG A 89 -4.55 -18.82 3.07
C ARG A 89 -4.53 -18.93 4.60
N GLY A 90 -5.67 -19.20 5.24
CA GLY A 90 -5.76 -19.39 6.70
C GLY A 90 -5.78 -18.09 7.53
N LEU A 91 -6.07 -16.96 6.92
CA LEU A 91 -6.09 -15.65 7.60
C LEU A 91 -7.38 -15.42 8.41
N THR A 92 -7.27 -14.69 9.53
CA THR A 92 -8.42 -14.11 10.22
C THR A 92 -8.85 -12.84 9.47
N LEU A 93 -10.12 -12.76 9.07
CA LEU A 93 -10.59 -11.73 8.14
C LEU A 93 -11.80 -10.99 8.67
N ILE A 94 -11.88 -9.69 8.38
CA ILE A 94 -13.02 -8.82 8.64
C ILE A 94 -13.38 -8.14 7.30
N ARG A 95 -14.65 -8.22 6.92
CA ARG A 95 -15.15 -7.46 5.76
C ARG A 95 -15.62 -6.10 6.22
N ALA A 96 -14.90 -5.04 5.84
CA ALA A 96 -15.27 -3.66 6.14
C ALA A 96 -14.69 -2.71 5.07
N ALA A 97 -15.37 -1.57 4.88
CA ALA A 97 -14.77 -0.43 4.20
C ALA A 97 -13.65 0.17 5.05
N VAL A 98 -12.69 0.84 4.39
CA VAL A 98 -11.53 1.46 5.07
C VAL A 98 -11.39 2.94 4.73
N ASP A 99 -12.24 3.46 3.84
CA ASP A 99 -12.22 4.85 3.37
C ASP A 99 -13.36 5.64 4.01
N GLY A 100 -13.01 6.67 4.80
CA GLY A 100 -13.96 7.59 5.42
C GLY A 100 -14.87 6.96 6.52
N VAL A 101 -14.48 5.79 7.07
CA VAL A 101 -15.25 5.09 8.09
C VAL A 101 -14.36 4.56 9.21
N SER A 102 -14.95 4.38 10.41
CA SER A 102 -14.23 3.76 11.51
C SER A 102 -14.00 2.27 11.28
N LEU A 103 -12.77 1.81 11.49
CA LEU A 103 -12.44 0.40 11.45
C LEU A 103 -13.17 -0.36 12.58
N PRO A 104 -13.68 -1.59 12.32
CA PRO A 104 -14.43 -2.38 13.31
C PRO A 104 -13.50 -3.02 14.37
N LEU A 105 -12.61 -2.22 14.91
CA LEU A 105 -11.63 -2.58 15.94
C LEU A 105 -11.65 -1.59 17.09
N ARG A 106 -11.37 -2.07 18.29
CA ARG A 106 -11.24 -1.22 19.46
C ARG A 106 -9.98 -0.36 19.39
N THR A 107 -10.01 0.81 20.04
CA THR A 107 -8.84 1.65 20.26
C THR A 107 -7.75 0.88 20.98
N GLY A 108 -6.50 1.03 20.55
CA GLY A 108 -5.35 0.41 21.21
C GLY A 108 -5.31 -1.12 21.14
N THR A 109 -5.81 -1.71 20.04
CA THR A 109 -5.82 -3.18 19.86
C THR A 109 -4.55 -3.69 19.19
N ALA A 110 -4.01 -2.95 18.22
CA ALA A 110 -2.95 -3.40 17.35
C ALA A 110 -1.55 -2.98 17.84
N ASP A 111 -0.62 -3.91 17.83
CA ASP A 111 0.82 -3.61 17.99
C ASP A 111 1.39 -3.05 16.69
N VAL A 112 0.90 -3.56 15.54
CA VAL A 112 1.30 -3.11 14.21
C VAL A 112 0.06 -2.97 13.33
N VAL A 113 -0.03 -1.86 12.59
CA VAL A 113 -0.98 -1.68 11.48
C VAL A 113 -0.18 -1.68 10.18
N ILE A 114 -0.62 -2.46 9.21
CA ILE A 114 -0.08 -2.50 7.85
C ILE A 114 -1.08 -1.80 6.92
N MET A 115 -0.57 -0.93 6.04
CA MET A 115 -1.32 -0.28 4.95
C MET A 115 -0.48 -0.39 3.68
N SER A 116 -0.64 -1.50 2.95
CA SER A 116 0.17 -1.81 1.76
C SER A 116 -0.55 -1.45 0.49
N GLU A 117 -0.07 -0.43 -0.24
CA GLU A 117 -0.64 -0.05 -1.54
C GLU A 117 -2.16 0.20 -1.42
N ILE A 118 -2.58 0.86 -0.37
CA ILE A 118 -3.98 1.20 -0.12
C ILE A 118 -4.21 2.71 -0.04
N ILE A 119 -3.28 3.47 0.54
CA ILE A 119 -3.46 4.90 0.81
C ILE A 119 -3.64 5.73 -0.46
N GLU A 120 -3.03 5.33 -1.57
CA GLU A 120 -3.18 5.98 -2.88
C GLU A 120 -4.57 5.82 -3.50
N HIS A 121 -5.35 4.85 -3.02
CA HIS A 121 -6.70 4.55 -3.49
C HIS A 121 -7.79 5.22 -2.66
N LEU A 122 -7.43 5.79 -1.50
CA LEU A 122 -8.41 6.37 -0.58
C LEU A 122 -8.79 7.80 -0.98
N VAL A 123 -10.06 8.12 -0.83
CA VAL A 123 -10.59 9.49 -0.98
C VAL A 123 -10.21 10.32 0.23
N ASP A 124 -10.33 9.74 1.44
CA ASP A 124 -10.03 10.39 2.72
C ASP A 124 -8.85 9.72 3.42
N THR A 125 -7.65 10.14 3.02
CA THR A 125 -6.39 9.62 3.59
C THR A 125 -6.17 10.05 5.05
N ASP A 126 -6.69 11.21 5.42
CA ASP A 126 -6.58 11.75 6.79
C ASP A 126 -7.35 10.86 7.76
N SER A 127 -8.62 10.58 7.50
CA SER A 127 -9.46 9.70 8.34
C SER A 127 -8.89 8.28 8.42
N ALA A 128 -8.33 7.74 7.33
CA ALA A 128 -7.73 6.42 7.34
C ALA A 128 -6.48 6.34 8.24
N LEU A 129 -5.64 7.39 8.23
CA LEU A 129 -4.47 7.48 9.11
C LEU A 129 -4.87 7.73 10.57
N ASP A 130 -5.90 8.55 10.83
CA ASP A 130 -6.44 8.76 12.17
C ASP A 130 -7.00 7.46 12.74
N GLU A 131 -7.68 6.63 11.94
CA GLU A 131 -8.15 5.31 12.34
C GLU A 131 -7.01 4.32 12.58
N ALA A 132 -5.98 4.32 11.72
CA ALA A 132 -4.77 3.54 11.96
C ALA A 132 -4.11 3.93 13.30
N LEU A 133 -4.00 5.24 13.56
CA LEU A 133 -3.48 5.76 14.82
C LEU A 133 -4.35 5.37 16.02
N ARG A 134 -5.69 5.42 15.88
CA ARG A 134 -6.65 5.03 16.93
C ARG A 134 -6.50 3.56 17.32
N VAL A 135 -6.44 2.66 16.34
CA VAL A 135 -6.33 1.21 16.61
C VAL A 135 -4.95 0.79 17.10
N LEU A 136 -3.90 1.53 16.81
CA LEU A 136 -2.58 1.29 17.37
C LEU A 136 -2.53 1.50 18.89
N LYS A 137 -1.87 0.59 19.59
CA LYS A 137 -1.45 0.77 20.98
C LYS A 137 -0.49 1.97 21.11
N PRO A 138 -0.33 2.60 22.27
CA PRO A 138 0.75 3.53 22.52
C PRO A 138 2.10 2.88 22.17
N GLY A 139 2.95 3.57 21.40
CA GLY A 139 4.21 3.03 20.89
C GLY A 139 4.11 1.99 19.77
N GLY A 140 2.91 1.63 19.34
CA GLY A 140 2.67 0.74 18.20
C GLY A 140 3.13 1.34 16.88
N SER A 141 3.29 0.52 15.85
CA SER A 141 3.90 0.92 14.58
C SER A 141 2.95 0.81 13.39
N LEU A 142 2.97 1.82 12.52
CA LEU A 142 2.40 1.77 11.18
C LEU A 142 3.49 1.35 10.19
N LEU A 143 3.19 0.33 9.38
CA LEU A 143 3.97 -0.08 8.21
C LEU A 143 3.16 0.25 6.95
N LEU A 144 3.64 1.17 6.13
CA LEU A 144 2.91 1.65 4.97
C LEU A 144 3.77 1.50 3.70
N SER A 145 3.14 1.16 2.58
CA SER A 145 3.77 1.30 1.27
C SER A 145 2.85 2.02 0.30
N THR A 146 3.46 2.76 -0.64
CA THR A 146 2.75 3.45 -1.73
C THR A 146 3.70 3.74 -2.89
N PRO A 147 3.21 3.82 -4.14
CA PRO A 147 4.01 4.27 -5.27
C PRO A 147 4.58 5.67 -5.07
N ASN A 148 5.81 5.87 -5.54
CA ASN A 148 6.50 7.15 -5.44
C ASN A 148 6.29 8.00 -6.69
N LEU A 149 5.54 9.09 -6.57
CA LEU A 149 5.41 10.07 -7.65
C LEU A 149 6.78 10.59 -8.13
N ALA A 150 7.73 10.76 -7.20
CA ALA A 150 9.07 11.27 -7.49
C ALA A 150 10.09 10.15 -7.79
N ALA A 151 9.64 8.94 -8.20
CA ALA A 151 10.52 7.89 -8.67
C ALA A 151 11.46 8.40 -9.77
N TRP A 152 12.66 7.87 -9.84
CA TRP A 152 13.71 8.35 -10.75
C TRP A 152 13.23 8.45 -12.21
N TYR A 153 12.47 7.47 -12.70
CA TYR A 153 11.92 7.49 -14.05
C TYR A 153 10.79 8.51 -14.22
N ASN A 154 9.98 8.75 -13.20
CA ASN A 154 8.91 9.75 -13.22
C ASN A 154 9.47 11.18 -13.37
N ARG A 155 10.62 11.45 -12.74
CA ARG A 155 11.32 12.73 -12.93
C ARG A 155 11.76 12.92 -14.38
N GLY A 156 12.28 11.85 -15.01
CA GLY A 156 12.63 11.86 -16.43
C GLY A 156 11.42 12.07 -17.33
N LEU A 157 10.31 11.38 -17.06
CA LEU A 157 9.05 11.52 -17.81
C LEU A 157 8.52 12.96 -17.73
N LEU A 158 8.44 13.53 -16.53
CA LEU A 158 8.01 14.92 -16.35
C LEU A 158 8.92 15.93 -17.06
N ALA A 159 10.22 15.71 -17.06
CA ALA A 159 11.18 16.59 -17.73
C ALA A 159 10.99 16.66 -19.26
N ILE A 160 10.38 15.63 -19.86
CA ILE A 160 10.03 15.58 -21.28
C ILE A 160 8.53 15.77 -21.54
N GLY A 161 7.78 16.27 -20.55
CA GLY A 161 6.36 16.58 -20.68
C GLY A 161 5.43 15.37 -20.70
N MET A 162 5.89 14.19 -20.24
CA MET A 162 5.06 13.00 -20.13
C MET A 162 4.47 12.85 -18.73
N GLN A 163 3.28 12.26 -18.65
CA GLN A 163 2.62 11.93 -17.39
C GLN A 163 3.44 10.88 -16.63
N PRO A 164 3.65 11.03 -15.30
CA PRO A 164 4.32 10.04 -14.47
C PRO A 164 3.59 8.70 -14.47
N VAL A 165 4.33 7.61 -14.35
CA VAL A 165 3.76 6.29 -14.07
C VAL A 165 3.05 6.34 -12.72
N PHE A 166 1.91 5.66 -12.61
CA PHE A 166 0.98 5.66 -11.46
C PHE A 166 0.10 6.91 -11.34
N SER A 167 0.31 7.97 -12.13
CA SER A 167 -0.63 9.08 -12.18
C SER A 167 -1.63 8.85 -13.31
N GLU A 168 -2.90 8.92 -12.99
CA GLU A 168 -3.98 8.56 -13.92
C GLU A 168 -4.93 9.75 -14.12
N VAL A 169 -5.14 10.10 -15.38
CA VAL A 169 -6.10 11.13 -15.77
C VAL A 169 -7.48 10.53 -16.09
N SER A 170 -7.57 9.19 -16.14
CA SER A 170 -8.79 8.47 -16.45
C SER A 170 -8.76 7.05 -15.86
N LEU A 171 -9.89 6.58 -15.33
CA LEU A 171 -10.07 5.19 -14.92
C LEU A 171 -10.42 4.25 -16.10
N ARG A 172 -10.56 4.79 -17.32
CA ARG A 172 -10.95 4.03 -18.52
C ARG A 172 -9.81 3.77 -19.49
N GLY A 173 -8.64 4.36 -19.26
CA GLY A 173 -7.49 4.19 -20.14
C GLY A 173 -6.27 4.96 -19.70
N VAL A 174 -5.12 4.59 -20.26
CA VAL A 174 -3.83 5.22 -20.02
C VAL A 174 -3.57 6.29 -21.08
N PHE A 175 -3.23 7.51 -20.65
CA PHE A 175 -2.97 8.64 -21.53
C PHE A 175 -1.69 9.35 -21.08
N GLY A 176 -0.85 9.73 -22.05
CA GLY A 176 0.33 10.58 -21.84
C GLY A 176 1.46 9.95 -21.01
N ARG A 177 1.41 8.66 -20.68
CA ARG A 177 2.43 7.93 -19.93
C ARG A 177 2.73 6.54 -20.52
N PRO A 178 3.89 5.92 -20.22
CA PRO A 178 4.14 4.51 -20.52
C PRO A 178 3.23 3.57 -19.72
N GLY A 179 3.10 2.34 -20.22
CA GLY A 179 2.28 1.28 -19.63
C GLY A 179 0.88 1.19 -20.22
N SER A 180 0.15 0.15 -19.88
CA SER A 180 -1.18 -0.16 -20.42
C SER A 180 -2.24 -0.37 -19.35
N VAL A 181 -1.85 -0.42 -18.07
CA VAL A 181 -2.73 -0.75 -16.95
C VAL A 181 -3.11 0.52 -16.19
N VAL A 182 -4.40 0.65 -15.90
CA VAL A 182 -4.95 1.65 -14.97
C VAL A 182 -5.06 0.98 -13.61
N ALA A 183 -4.42 1.55 -12.60
CA ALA A 183 -4.41 1.02 -11.22
C ALA A 183 -5.47 1.66 -10.31
N GLY A 184 -6.04 2.79 -10.70
CA GLY A 184 -7.09 3.49 -9.95
C GLY A 184 -6.55 4.38 -8.82
N HIS A 185 -5.34 4.90 -8.96
CA HIS A 185 -4.75 5.78 -7.95
C HIS A 185 -5.45 7.15 -7.94
N LEU A 186 -5.91 7.58 -6.77
CA LEU A 186 -6.54 8.87 -6.53
C LEU A 186 -5.56 9.88 -5.94
N ARG A 187 -4.56 9.39 -5.21
CA ARG A 187 -3.56 10.17 -4.51
C ARG A 187 -2.17 9.75 -4.95
N LEU A 188 -1.25 10.71 -4.97
CA LEU A 188 0.14 10.46 -5.34
C LEU A 188 1.04 11.08 -4.29
N PHE A 189 1.99 10.31 -3.82
CA PHE A 189 2.88 10.71 -2.74
C PHE A 189 4.32 10.80 -3.20
N THR A 190 5.02 11.79 -2.68
CA THR A 190 6.48 11.80 -2.61
C THR A 190 6.90 11.44 -1.19
N SER A 191 8.15 11.04 -0.97
CA SER A 191 8.64 10.80 0.39
C SER A 191 8.41 12.00 1.32
N ARG A 192 8.60 13.23 0.81
CA ARG A 192 8.40 14.46 1.58
C ARG A 192 6.95 14.70 1.96
N SER A 193 6.01 14.57 0.99
CA SER A 193 4.59 14.78 1.28
C SER A 193 4.03 13.72 2.23
N LEU A 194 4.44 12.45 2.05
CA LEU A 194 4.01 11.36 2.90
C LEU A 194 4.53 11.53 4.34
N THR A 195 5.80 11.88 4.52
CA THR A 195 6.37 12.18 5.85
C THR A 195 5.64 13.34 6.52
N GLY A 196 5.38 14.43 5.78
CA GLY A 196 4.64 15.58 6.31
C GLY A 196 3.22 15.20 6.75
N LEU A 197 2.50 14.43 5.93
CA LEU A 197 1.16 13.95 6.25
C LEU A 197 1.16 13.07 7.51
N LEU A 198 2.04 12.08 7.60
CA LEU A 198 2.17 11.20 8.76
C LEU A 198 2.49 11.98 10.04
N SER A 199 3.43 12.93 9.98
CA SER A 199 3.77 13.78 11.11
C SER A 199 2.58 14.63 11.56
N ALA A 200 1.82 15.19 10.62
CA ALA A 200 0.62 15.98 10.91
C ALA A 200 -0.50 15.15 11.55
N ARG A 201 -0.52 13.84 11.31
CA ARG A 201 -1.48 12.90 11.92
C ARG A 201 -1.01 12.29 13.24
N GLY A 202 0.13 12.69 13.81
CA GLY A 202 0.60 12.23 15.12
C GLY A 202 1.48 10.98 15.07
N PHE A 203 2.05 10.66 13.92
CA PHE A 203 3.10 9.66 13.81
C PHE A 203 4.48 10.28 13.99
N GLY A 204 5.33 9.63 14.78
CA GLY A 204 6.73 9.99 14.97
C GLY A 204 7.69 8.88 14.54
N SER A 205 9.00 9.08 14.74
CA SER A 205 10.04 8.11 14.38
C SER A 205 9.86 7.54 12.98
N ILE A 206 9.65 8.42 11.98
CA ILE A 206 9.34 8.02 10.62
C ILE A 206 10.61 7.60 9.88
N GLU A 207 10.69 6.33 9.55
CA GLU A 207 11.78 5.72 8.78
C GLU A 207 11.30 5.38 7.38
N LEU A 208 12.10 5.75 6.38
CA LEU A 208 11.81 5.50 4.97
C LEU A 208 12.78 4.51 4.37
N SER A 209 12.28 3.61 3.54
CA SER A 209 13.09 2.75 2.67
C SER A 209 12.46 2.66 1.29
N GLY A 210 13.21 2.15 0.31
CA GLY A 210 12.73 2.02 -1.05
C GLY A 210 12.48 0.56 -1.44
N ALA A 211 11.52 0.32 -2.34
CA ALA A 211 11.35 -0.95 -3.01
C ALA A 211 11.25 -0.76 -4.53
N ARG A 212 11.54 -1.85 -5.26
CA ARG A 212 11.48 -1.86 -6.71
C ARG A 212 10.06 -2.13 -7.19
N TYR A 213 9.74 -1.56 -8.34
CA TYR A 213 8.55 -1.93 -9.07
C TYR A 213 8.84 -3.12 -10.01
N HIS A 214 7.91 -4.06 -10.11
CA HIS A 214 8.14 -5.33 -10.83
C HIS A 214 8.17 -5.16 -12.35
N ASP A 215 7.44 -4.18 -12.89
CA ASP A 215 7.28 -3.94 -14.33
C ASP A 215 8.32 -2.99 -14.94
N VAL A 216 9.37 -2.66 -14.19
CA VAL A 216 10.49 -1.89 -14.78
C VAL A 216 11.13 -2.72 -15.90
N PRO A 217 11.27 -2.14 -17.12
CA PRO A 217 11.88 -2.81 -18.25
C PRO A 217 13.25 -3.41 -17.89
N ARG A 218 13.55 -4.60 -18.41
CA ARG A 218 14.76 -5.36 -18.03
C ARG A 218 16.04 -4.53 -18.14
N LEU A 219 16.15 -3.70 -19.17
CA LEU A 219 17.30 -2.83 -19.41
C LEU A 219 17.50 -1.76 -18.32
N LEU A 220 16.40 -1.32 -17.68
CA LEU A 220 16.40 -0.28 -16.65
C LEU A 220 16.48 -0.83 -15.22
N ARG A 221 16.41 -2.15 -15.04
CA ARG A 221 16.48 -2.80 -13.71
C ARG A 221 17.73 -2.52 -12.90
N PRO A 222 18.95 -2.40 -13.50
CA PRO A 222 20.15 -2.01 -12.75
C PRO A 222 20.02 -0.60 -12.15
N ALA A 223 19.51 0.36 -12.93
CA ALA A 223 19.26 1.72 -12.47
C ALA A 223 18.20 1.73 -11.35
N ASP A 224 17.09 1.01 -11.53
CA ASP A 224 16.05 0.89 -10.50
C ASP A 224 16.59 0.29 -9.21
N ARG A 225 17.47 -0.72 -9.28
CA ARG A 225 18.14 -1.28 -8.10
C ARG A 225 19.00 -0.25 -7.38
N MET A 226 19.74 0.56 -8.12
CA MET A 226 20.58 1.62 -7.55
C MET A 226 19.72 2.70 -6.88
N PHE A 227 18.68 3.19 -7.55
CA PHE A 227 17.80 4.23 -7.02
C PHE A 227 16.94 3.78 -5.85
N CYS A 228 16.68 2.49 -5.68
CA CYS A 228 15.99 1.95 -4.49
C CYS A 228 16.77 2.18 -3.17
N ALA A 229 18.07 2.47 -3.22
CA ALA A 229 18.83 2.84 -2.03
C ALA A 229 18.43 4.22 -1.48
N TRP A 230 17.79 5.07 -2.30
CA TRP A 230 17.32 6.40 -1.92
C TRP A 230 15.79 6.44 -1.95
N PRO A 231 15.12 6.44 -0.78
CA PRO A 231 13.66 6.41 -0.72
C PRO A 231 12.97 7.49 -1.55
N GLY A 232 13.59 8.69 -1.65
CA GLY A 232 13.08 9.79 -2.46
C GLY A 232 13.16 9.59 -3.98
N ALA A 233 13.88 8.56 -4.46
CA ALA A 233 14.01 8.22 -5.88
C ALA A 233 13.56 6.78 -6.19
N ALA A 234 13.30 5.96 -5.19
CA ALA A 234 12.83 4.59 -5.34
C ALA A 234 11.45 4.55 -6.03
N SER A 235 11.12 3.44 -6.64
CA SER A 235 9.83 3.22 -7.32
C SER A 235 8.66 3.19 -6.34
N ILE A 236 8.85 2.55 -5.19
CA ILE A 236 7.87 2.44 -4.10
C ILE A 236 8.51 2.94 -2.81
N ILE A 237 7.78 3.71 -2.05
CA ILE A 237 8.15 4.17 -0.72
C ILE A 237 7.64 3.14 0.29
N LEU A 238 8.50 2.68 1.19
CA LEU A 238 8.13 1.92 2.37
C LEU A 238 8.38 2.79 3.60
N VAL A 239 7.43 2.79 4.50
CA VAL A 239 7.46 3.60 5.73
C VAL A 239 7.29 2.70 6.93
N ARG A 240 8.10 2.94 7.97
CA ARG A 240 7.81 2.58 9.35
C ARG A 240 7.65 3.86 10.16
N ALA A 241 6.51 4.01 10.84
CA ALA A 241 6.25 5.17 11.70
C ALA A 241 5.65 4.70 13.03
N ARG A 242 5.97 5.36 14.13
CA ARG A 242 5.46 5.02 15.47
C ARG A 242 4.36 5.97 15.89
N LYS A 243 3.36 5.44 16.60
CA LYS A 243 2.39 6.25 17.35
C LYS A 243 3.12 6.88 18.54
N THR A 244 3.17 8.21 18.58
CA THR A 244 3.75 9.01 19.68
C THR A 244 2.77 9.18 20.82
#